data_11569c2816e2686d1ebce9c7cfab424c
#
_entry.id   11569c2816e2686d1ebce9c7cfab424c
#
_cell.length_a   1.000
_cell.length_b   1.000
_cell.length_c   1.000
_cell.angle_alpha   90.00
_cell.angle_beta   90.00
_cell.angle_gamma   90.00
#
_symmetry.space_group_name_H-M   'P 1'
#
loop_
_entity.id
_entity.type
_entity.pdbx_description
1 polymer ?
#
loop_
_entity_poly.entity_id
_entity_poly.type
_entity_poly.pdbx_seq_one_letter_code
_entity_poly.pdbx_strand_id
1 'polypeptide(L)'
;MSKLNEDVLFLILEEVKKDKKSLYSCLFVNKEWCKVTLPFLWNNPNEYCKSSKLFFNTLLLHLSEESKDNLKNHGVELFTEIYNRPLFHYIYFWKHLNLHSLDIIFNSRTIMKNIGDFKWNIMRKEILNLLISKNSSYTHLYIYIDFDYQLFNNPGINDCFSKLQFVSCGDNTKQYILEGFASICKSIKSLRIDIVMTDKNSNPGLIKLIEAQNNLNIVNFDRCRNDDSNEIYRKTLEESLIKSADTIQNLTIKWKPITNMLFHLVNLISLDINLSGYPLYHSFYINLENVTLPFLKFLRTYRVPSRNLVSLVENTNRSLIEINADANHNGKFTQAIRNNCPKIEYLRLPIKDNISELGKLLISCKCLKGLYIITDALDESNWDELIDTLIQFSPINLYKFKFTSTKYLKLESLKFFLDNWEKRHSMLLQIVMFMGSLEREQRQQQINLLEEYKGKGIIKNFHFSEEFEDFEWIKKKISLNSCL
;
A
#
# COMPACT_ATOMS: atom_id res chain seq x y z
N MET A 1 -31.58 -13.41 -30.05
CA MET A 1 -30.51 -12.61 -29.42
C MET A 1 -29.21 -13.33 -29.62
N SER A 2 -28.24 -12.72 -30.31
CA SER A 2 -26.91 -13.29 -30.49
C SER A 2 -26.26 -13.39 -29.09
N LYS A 3 -25.81 -14.59 -28.72
CA LYS A 3 -25.07 -14.81 -27.47
C LYS A 3 -23.76 -14.03 -27.58
N LEU A 4 -23.46 -13.19 -26.58
CA LEU A 4 -22.15 -12.57 -26.45
C LEU A 4 -21.10 -13.67 -26.30
N ASN A 5 -19.97 -13.55 -27.00
CA ASN A 5 -18.84 -14.45 -26.86
C ASN A 5 -18.22 -14.32 -25.44
N GLU A 6 -17.66 -15.41 -24.90
CA GLU A 6 -16.99 -15.41 -23.59
C GLU A 6 -15.90 -14.33 -23.49
N ASP A 7 -15.15 -14.08 -24.59
CA ASP A 7 -14.11 -13.03 -24.62
C ASP A 7 -14.68 -11.63 -24.45
N VAL A 8 -15.83 -11.35 -25.07
CA VAL A 8 -16.51 -10.05 -24.92
C VAL A 8 -17.05 -9.88 -23.50
N LEU A 9 -17.61 -10.94 -22.91
CA LEU A 9 -18.06 -10.95 -21.52
C LEU A 9 -16.89 -10.70 -20.57
N PHE A 10 -15.73 -11.32 -20.83
CA PHE A 10 -14.53 -11.10 -20.04
C PHE A 10 -14.09 -9.62 -20.07
N LEU A 11 -14.06 -9.00 -21.25
CA LEU A 11 -13.71 -7.57 -21.39
C LEU A 11 -14.68 -6.66 -20.63
N ILE A 12 -15.98 -6.94 -20.70
CA ILE A 12 -17.00 -6.19 -19.95
C ILE A 12 -16.75 -6.32 -18.44
N LEU A 13 -16.47 -7.54 -17.97
CA LEU A 13 -16.23 -7.79 -16.56
C LEU A 13 -14.91 -7.16 -16.06
N GLU A 14 -13.89 -7.06 -16.92
CA GLU A 14 -12.66 -6.31 -16.62
C GLU A 14 -12.94 -4.84 -16.31
N GLU A 15 -13.85 -4.19 -17.05
CA GLU A 15 -14.23 -2.80 -16.79
C GLU A 15 -14.99 -2.63 -15.46
N VAL A 16 -15.84 -3.61 -15.10
CA VAL A 16 -16.65 -3.55 -13.88
C VAL A 16 -16.04 -4.26 -12.69
N LYS A 17 -14.84 -4.85 -12.82
CA LYS A 17 -14.21 -5.65 -11.74
C LYS A 17 -14.05 -4.94 -10.39
N LYS A 18 -14.02 -3.60 -10.39
CA LYS A 18 -13.95 -2.79 -9.17
C LYS A 18 -15.30 -2.56 -8.52
N ASP A 19 -16.38 -2.72 -9.25
CA ASP A 19 -17.74 -2.61 -8.73
C ASP A 19 -18.29 -3.98 -8.34
N LYS A 20 -18.12 -4.30 -7.06
CA LYS A 20 -18.57 -5.57 -6.48
C LYS A 20 -20.06 -5.82 -6.67
N LYS A 21 -20.91 -4.75 -6.63
CA LYS A 21 -22.36 -4.91 -6.79
C LYS A 21 -22.72 -5.35 -8.21
N SER A 22 -22.10 -4.73 -9.21
CA SER A 22 -22.28 -5.12 -10.61
C SER A 22 -21.79 -6.55 -10.87
N LEU A 23 -20.62 -6.95 -10.32
CA LEU A 23 -20.16 -8.34 -10.46
C LEU A 23 -21.13 -9.35 -9.83
N TYR A 24 -21.67 -9.07 -8.65
CA TYR A 24 -22.69 -9.95 -8.06
C TYR A 24 -23.95 -10.04 -8.93
N SER A 25 -24.40 -8.94 -9.51
CA SER A 25 -25.56 -8.93 -10.41
C SER A 25 -25.31 -9.78 -11.67
N CYS A 26 -24.08 -9.77 -12.19
CA CYS A 26 -23.71 -10.58 -13.34
C CYS A 26 -23.85 -12.11 -13.11
N LEU A 27 -23.73 -12.60 -11.87
CA LEU A 27 -23.94 -14.01 -11.56
C LEU A 27 -25.34 -14.50 -11.86
N PHE A 28 -26.35 -13.63 -11.82
CA PHE A 28 -27.76 -13.96 -11.96
C PHE A 28 -28.31 -13.73 -13.38
N VAL A 29 -27.49 -13.27 -14.32
CA VAL A 29 -27.95 -13.01 -15.70
C VAL A 29 -28.27 -14.31 -16.45
N ASN A 30 -27.31 -15.22 -16.53
CA ASN A 30 -27.45 -16.57 -17.06
C ASN A 30 -26.20 -17.41 -16.74
N LYS A 31 -26.21 -18.69 -17.16
CA LYS A 31 -25.13 -19.65 -16.88
C LYS A 31 -23.75 -19.21 -17.44
N GLU A 32 -23.74 -18.59 -18.62
CA GLU A 32 -22.49 -18.13 -19.27
C GLU A 32 -21.90 -16.93 -18.52
N TRP A 33 -22.72 -15.94 -18.19
CA TRP A 33 -22.31 -14.83 -17.35
C TRP A 33 -21.80 -15.30 -15.98
N CYS A 34 -22.54 -16.21 -15.35
CA CYS A 34 -22.11 -16.78 -14.08
C CYS A 34 -20.71 -17.42 -14.20
N LYS A 35 -20.49 -18.27 -15.21
CA LYS A 35 -19.20 -18.96 -15.44
C LYS A 35 -18.04 -17.98 -15.62
N VAL A 36 -18.24 -16.92 -16.43
CA VAL A 36 -17.18 -15.92 -16.70
C VAL A 36 -16.97 -14.98 -15.51
N THR A 37 -18.01 -14.71 -14.71
CA THR A 37 -17.92 -13.80 -13.54
C THR A 37 -17.23 -14.47 -12.33
N LEU A 38 -17.39 -15.77 -12.15
CA LEU A 38 -16.85 -16.50 -11.00
C LEU A 38 -15.34 -16.29 -10.79
N PRO A 39 -14.47 -16.36 -11.81
CA PRO A 39 -13.04 -16.09 -11.65
C PRO A 39 -12.74 -14.72 -11.07
N PHE A 40 -13.53 -13.69 -11.39
CA PHE A 40 -13.35 -12.34 -10.83
C PHE A 40 -13.69 -12.27 -9.34
N LEU A 41 -14.74 -12.95 -8.93
CA LEU A 41 -15.19 -12.96 -7.53
C LEU A 41 -14.36 -13.90 -6.65
N TRP A 42 -13.90 -15.03 -7.20
CA TRP A 42 -13.13 -16.01 -6.45
C TRP A 42 -11.62 -15.90 -6.65
N ASN A 43 -11.14 -14.89 -7.37
CA ASN A 43 -9.72 -14.60 -7.51
C ASN A 43 -9.05 -14.36 -6.14
N ASN A 44 -9.69 -13.52 -5.30
CA ASN A 44 -9.26 -13.25 -3.93
C ASN A 44 -10.43 -13.43 -2.94
N PRO A 45 -10.72 -14.64 -2.48
CA PRO A 45 -11.88 -14.91 -1.64
C PRO A 45 -11.85 -14.15 -0.30
N ASN A 46 -10.67 -13.75 0.18
CA ASN A 46 -10.55 -12.97 1.43
C ASN A 46 -11.19 -11.58 1.34
N GLU A 47 -11.31 -11.00 0.15
CA GLU A 47 -11.97 -9.72 -0.05
C GLU A 47 -13.51 -9.82 -0.03
N TYR A 48 -14.04 -10.99 -0.34
CA TYR A 48 -15.47 -11.20 -0.57
C TYR A 48 -16.15 -11.98 0.56
N CYS A 49 -15.44 -12.89 1.23
CA CYS A 49 -15.99 -13.69 2.32
C CYS A 49 -15.94 -12.95 3.65
N LYS A 50 -17.01 -12.24 4.00
CA LYS A 50 -17.14 -11.58 5.31
C LYS A 50 -17.32 -12.54 6.48
N SER A 51 -17.76 -13.78 6.22
CA SER A 51 -18.01 -14.81 7.23
C SER A 51 -17.00 -15.93 7.13
N SER A 52 -16.12 -16.05 8.13
CA SER A 52 -15.16 -17.14 8.26
C SER A 52 -15.83 -18.53 8.23
N LYS A 53 -17.04 -18.64 8.78
CA LYS A 53 -17.80 -19.89 8.80
C LYS A 53 -18.24 -20.31 7.38
N LEU A 54 -18.77 -19.37 6.59
CA LEU A 54 -19.19 -19.67 5.21
C LEU A 54 -17.99 -20.03 4.34
N PHE A 55 -16.89 -19.33 4.50
CA PHE A 55 -15.65 -19.63 3.80
C PHE A 55 -15.13 -21.02 4.13
N PHE A 56 -15.07 -21.38 5.40
CA PHE A 56 -14.66 -22.69 5.87
C PHE A 56 -15.57 -23.80 5.33
N ASN A 57 -16.89 -23.61 5.40
CA ASN A 57 -17.85 -24.56 4.84
C ASN A 57 -17.63 -24.76 3.34
N THR A 58 -17.33 -23.69 2.60
CA THR A 58 -17.01 -23.79 1.17
C THR A 58 -15.78 -24.67 0.93
N LEU A 59 -14.73 -24.55 1.76
CA LEU A 59 -13.55 -25.41 1.67
C LEU A 59 -13.92 -26.87 1.91
N LEU A 60 -14.70 -27.17 2.96
CA LEU A 60 -15.12 -28.54 3.29
C LEU A 60 -15.94 -29.19 2.16
N LEU A 61 -16.78 -28.41 1.47
CA LEU A 61 -17.57 -28.89 0.35
C LEU A 61 -16.74 -29.32 -0.86
N HIS A 62 -15.53 -28.80 -1.00
CA HIS A 62 -14.61 -29.11 -2.10
C HIS A 62 -13.63 -30.25 -1.77
N LEU A 63 -13.63 -30.75 -0.55
CA LEU A 63 -12.81 -31.91 -0.19
C LEU A 63 -13.18 -33.14 -1.06
N SER A 64 -12.16 -33.88 -1.46
CA SER A 64 -12.36 -35.15 -2.15
C SER A 64 -13.08 -36.17 -1.24
N GLU A 65 -13.73 -37.16 -1.81
CA GLU A 65 -14.36 -38.21 -0.99
C GLU A 65 -13.31 -38.94 -0.15
N GLU A 66 -12.11 -39.19 -0.69
CA GLU A 66 -11.00 -39.80 0.04
C GLU A 66 -10.60 -38.90 1.28
N SER A 67 -10.50 -37.57 1.12
CA SER A 67 -10.24 -36.67 2.25
C SER A 67 -11.37 -36.69 3.28
N LYS A 68 -12.63 -36.77 2.84
CA LYS A 68 -13.79 -36.86 3.74
C LYS A 68 -13.79 -38.20 4.51
N ASP A 69 -13.48 -39.29 3.85
CA ASP A 69 -13.37 -40.61 4.48
C ASP A 69 -12.20 -40.63 5.48
N ASN A 70 -11.07 -40.03 5.14
CA ASN A 70 -9.93 -39.88 6.07
C ASN A 70 -10.33 -39.10 7.33
N LEU A 71 -11.04 -37.99 7.17
CA LEU A 71 -11.54 -37.23 8.31
C LEU A 71 -12.51 -37.99 9.18
N LYS A 72 -13.45 -38.73 8.54
CA LYS A 72 -14.43 -39.58 9.23
C LYS A 72 -13.76 -40.71 10.01
N ASN A 73 -12.77 -41.39 9.42
CA ASN A 73 -12.02 -42.46 10.06
C ASN A 73 -11.25 -41.97 11.32
N HIS A 74 -10.89 -40.68 11.37
CA HIS A 74 -10.29 -40.07 12.55
C HIS A 74 -11.31 -39.40 13.48
N GLY A 75 -12.61 -39.68 13.28
CA GLY A 75 -13.69 -39.21 14.14
C GLY A 75 -13.98 -37.70 14.01
N VAL A 76 -13.70 -37.13 12.85
CA VAL A 76 -14.10 -35.73 12.53
C VAL A 76 -15.45 -35.81 11.81
N GLU A 77 -16.52 -35.46 12.52
CA GLU A 77 -17.85 -35.36 11.93
C GLU A 77 -17.98 -34.06 11.17
N LEU A 78 -18.09 -34.14 9.85
CA LEU A 78 -18.34 -32.99 9.00
C LEU A 78 -19.83 -32.71 8.97
N PHE A 79 -20.27 -31.52 9.39
CA PHE A 79 -21.69 -31.10 9.32
C PHE A 79 -22.14 -30.83 7.86
N THR A 80 -21.74 -31.70 6.92
CA THR A 80 -21.97 -31.53 5.48
C THR A 80 -23.29 -32.14 5.00
N GLU A 81 -24.10 -32.65 5.88
CA GLU A 81 -25.34 -33.41 5.51
C GLU A 81 -26.38 -32.56 4.75
N ILE A 82 -26.21 -31.23 4.66
CA ILE A 82 -27.24 -30.34 4.10
C ILE A 82 -26.81 -29.65 2.80
N TYR A 83 -25.56 -29.76 2.38
CA TYR A 83 -25.08 -29.00 1.24
C TYR A 83 -24.86 -29.89 -0.01
N ASN A 84 -25.57 -29.56 -1.09
CA ASN A 84 -25.32 -30.11 -2.41
C ASN A 84 -23.90 -29.81 -2.87
N ARG A 85 -23.31 -30.66 -3.71
CA ARG A 85 -22.00 -30.42 -4.31
C ARG A 85 -21.98 -29.01 -4.96
N PRO A 86 -20.89 -28.23 -4.78
CA PRO A 86 -20.76 -26.95 -5.46
C PRO A 86 -20.87 -27.11 -6.98
N LEU A 87 -21.58 -26.19 -7.64
CA LEU A 87 -21.73 -26.21 -9.10
C LEU A 87 -20.40 -26.05 -9.85
N PHE A 88 -19.42 -25.42 -9.22
CA PHE A 88 -18.11 -25.13 -9.77
C PHE A 88 -17.02 -25.44 -8.75
N HIS A 89 -15.84 -25.77 -9.22
CA HIS A 89 -14.64 -25.87 -8.38
C HIS A 89 -14.06 -24.48 -8.08
N TYR A 90 -14.66 -23.75 -7.14
CA TYR A 90 -14.31 -22.35 -6.82
C TYR A 90 -12.83 -22.16 -6.49
N ILE A 91 -12.18 -23.15 -5.89
CA ILE A 91 -10.78 -23.10 -5.46
C ILE A 91 -9.82 -22.95 -6.65
N TYR A 92 -10.13 -23.49 -7.83
CA TYR A 92 -9.28 -23.33 -9.02
C TYR A 92 -9.23 -21.89 -9.56
N PHE A 93 -10.18 -21.05 -9.17
CA PHE A 93 -10.19 -19.64 -9.52
C PHE A 93 -9.30 -18.78 -8.60
N TRP A 94 -8.85 -19.31 -7.46
CA TRP A 94 -8.02 -18.57 -6.53
C TRP A 94 -6.67 -18.23 -7.15
N LYS A 95 -6.32 -16.95 -7.07
CA LYS A 95 -5.00 -16.44 -7.44
C LYS A 95 -4.27 -15.89 -6.22
N HIS A 96 -5.00 -15.56 -5.16
CA HIS A 96 -4.48 -15.05 -3.92
C HIS A 96 -4.65 -16.09 -2.80
N LEU A 97 -3.54 -16.63 -2.30
CA LEU A 97 -3.52 -17.51 -1.15
C LEU A 97 -3.05 -16.74 0.09
N ASN A 98 -3.95 -16.56 1.04
CA ASN A 98 -3.65 -15.91 2.31
C ASN A 98 -3.62 -16.96 3.43
N LEU A 99 -2.41 -17.40 3.79
CA LEU A 99 -2.20 -18.41 4.82
C LEU A 99 -2.54 -17.88 6.23
N HIS A 100 -2.44 -16.58 6.45
CA HIS A 100 -2.85 -15.96 7.71
C HIS A 100 -4.37 -16.04 7.91
N SER A 101 -5.14 -15.71 6.88
CA SER A 101 -6.59 -15.81 6.96
C SER A 101 -7.05 -17.25 7.20
N LEU A 102 -6.37 -18.22 6.60
CA LEU A 102 -6.62 -19.64 6.87
C LEU A 102 -6.30 -19.98 8.33
N ASP A 103 -5.19 -19.50 8.86
CA ASP A 103 -4.80 -19.76 10.24
C ASP A 103 -5.79 -19.13 11.25
N ILE A 104 -6.24 -17.91 10.99
CA ILE A 104 -7.32 -17.27 11.80
C ILE A 104 -8.58 -18.14 11.78
N ILE A 105 -8.97 -18.66 10.62
CA ILE A 105 -10.13 -19.54 10.49
C ILE A 105 -9.90 -20.84 11.26
N PHE A 106 -8.74 -21.43 11.12
CA PHE A 106 -8.37 -22.67 11.81
C PHE A 106 -8.28 -22.48 13.33
N ASN A 107 -7.86 -21.32 13.82
CA ASN A 107 -7.74 -21.01 15.24
C ASN A 107 -9.05 -20.47 15.85
N SER A 108 -10.07 -20.21 15.01
CA SER A 108 -11.36 -19.75 15.47
C SER A 108 -12.14 -20.86 16.18
N ARG A 109 -12.10 -20.86 17.51
CA ARG A 109 -12.88 -21.78 18.37
C ARG A 109 -14.39 -21.72 18.12
N THR A 110 -14.88 -20.73 17.40
CA THR A 110 -16.29 -20.55 17.07
C THR A 110 -16.76 -21.41 15.91
N ILE A 111 -15.84 -21.87 15.05
CA ILE A 111 -16.18 -22.61 13.83
C ILE A 111 -16.43 -24.09 14.15
N MET A 112 -15.62 -24.67 15.02
CA MET A 112 -15.81 -26.03 15.49
C MET A 112 -15.57 -26.13 17.01
N LYS A 113 -16.62 -26.02 17.76
CA LYS A 113 -16.59 -26.21 19.23
C LYS A 113 -16.23 -27.66 19.52
N ASN A 114 -15.20 -27.87 20.36
CA ASN A 114 -14.83 -29.19 20.93
C ASN A 114 -14.09 -30.19 20.04
N ILE A 115 -13.43 -29.74 18.97
CA ILE A 115 -12.47 -30.61 18.25
C ILE A 115 -11.11 -30.52 18.96
N GLY A 116 -10.56 -31.67 19.39
CA GLY A 116 -9.21 -31.74 19.95
C GLY A 116 -8.12 -31.45 18.92
N ASP A 117 -6.94 -30.99 19.36
CA ASP A 117 -5.83 -30.57 18.51
C ASP A 117 -5.42 -31.61 17.46
N PHE A 118 -5.47 -32.87 17.79
CA PHE A 118 -5.14 -33.96 16.87
C PHE A 118 -6.07 -33.99 15.64
N LYS A 119 -7.38 -33.98 15.87
CA LYS A 119 -8.39 -33.97 14.80
C LYS A 119 -8.30 -32.70 13.96
N TRP A 120 -8.00 -31.59 14.62
CA TRP A 120 -7.82 -30.30 13.99
C TRP A 120 -6.63 -30.29 13.04
N ASN A 121 -5.51 -30.89 13.43
CA ASN A 121 -4.32 -31.02 12.57
C ASN A 121 -4.57 -31.86 11.34
N ILE A 122 -5.36 -32.94 11.45
CA ILE A 122 -5.75 -33.76 10.30
C ILE A 122 -6.60 -32.92 9.31
N MET A 123 -7.58 -32.20 9.83
CA MET A 123 -8.42 -31.34 8.99
C MET A 123 -7.62 -30.24 8.27
N ARG A 124 -6.70 -29.59 8.98
CA ARG A 124 -5.78 -28.60 8.40
C ARG A 124 -5.00 -29.21 7.24
N LYS A 125 -4.46 -30.41 7.43
CA LYS A 125 -3.71 -31.13 6.40
C LYS A 125 -4.56 -31.38 5.16
N GLU A 126 -5.80 -31.88 5.33
CA GLU A 126 -6.69 -32.14 4.20
C GLU A 126 -7.07 -30.85 3.44
N ILE A 127 -7.32 -29.76 4.15
CA ILE A 127 -7.59 -28.47 3.51
C ILE A 127 -6.35 -27.94 2.78
N LEU A 128 -5.16 -28.08 3.35
CA LEU A 128 -3.92 -27.67 2.66
C LEU A 128 -3.67 -28.55 1.42
N ASN A 129 -3.93 -29.85 1.48
CA ASN A 129 -3.85 -30.75 0.31
C ASN A 129 -4.84 -30.33 -0.80
N LEU A 130 -6.05 -29.89 -0.43
CA LEU A 130 -7.02 -29.35 -1.37
C LEU A 130 -6.52 -28.08 -2.04
N LEU A 131 -5.95 -27.15 -1.27
CA LEU A 131 -5.46 -25.87 -1.77
C LEU A 131 -4.17 -26.03 -2.58
N ILE A 132 -3.26 -26.92 -2.16
CA ILE A 132 -1.99 -27.18 -2.84
C ILE A 132 -2.14 -28.42 -3.72
N SER A 133 -2.79 -28.25 -4.84
CA SER A 133 -3.04 -29.31 -5.83
C SER A 133 -2.49 -28.91 -7.19
N LYS A 134 -2.25 -29.87 -8.07
CA LYS A 134 -1.78 -29.62 -9.46
C LYS A 134 -2.69 -28.70 -10.27
N ASN A 135 -3.95 -28.56 -9.85
CA ASN A 135 -4.94 -27.70 -10.52
C ASN A 135 -4.99 -26.28 -9.97
N SER A 136 -4.29 -26.01 -8.87
CA SER A 136 -4.20 -24.68 -8.27
C SER A 136 -3.00 -23.91 -8.84
N SER A 137 -3.14 -22.62 -9.04
CA SER A 137 -2.05 -21.76 -9.54
C SER A 137 -2.18 -20.36 -8.97
N TYR A 138 -1.33 -20.07 -8.01
CA TYR A 138 -1.35 -18.81 -7.28
C TYR A 138 -0.40 -17.79 -7.89
N THR A 139 -0.83 -16.50 -7.88
CA THR A 139 0.00 -15.35 -8.26
C THR A 139 0.39 -14.52 -7.05
N HIS A 140 -0.38 -14.58 -5.96
CA HIS A 140 -0.16 -13.84 -4.72
C HIS A 140 -0.17 -14.77 -3.53
N LEU A 141 0.83 -14.61 -2.66
CA LEU A 141 0.98 -15.38 -1.44
C LEU A 141 1.20 -14.46 -0.24
N TYR A 142 0.41 -14.66 0.81
CA TYR A 142 0.54 -13.96 2.07
C TYR A 142 0.89 -14.97 3.17
N ILE A 143 2.11 -14.88 3.68
CA ILE A 143 2.64 -15.74 4.76
C ILE A 143 2.79 -14.87 5.99
N TYR A 144 2.16 -15.28 7.09
CA TYR A 144 2.30 -14.57 8.35
C TYR A 144 3.07 -15.41 9.38
N ILE A 145 3.39 -14.76 10.49
CA ILE A 145 4.07 -15.25 11.67
C ILE A 145 3.48 -16.61 12.07
N ASP A 146 4.29 -17.53 12.49
CA ASP A 146 3.91 -18.84 13.06
C ASP A 146 3.29 -19.87 12.11
N PHE A 147 3.29 -19.63 10.81
CA PHE A 147 2.89 -20.64 9.85
C PHE A 147 3.90 -21.79 9.84
N ASP A 148 3.50 -22.93 10.42
CA ASP A 148 4.34 -24.13 10.61
C ASP A 148 3.72 -25.36 9.97
N TYR A 149 3.43 -25.28 8.69
CA TYR A 149 2.94 -26.44 7.95
C TYR A 149 4.02 -26.91 6.98
N GLN A 150 4.18 -28.23 6.90
CA GLN A 150 5.13 -28.88 5.99
C GLN A 150 4.64 -28.76 4.54
N LEU A 151 4.48 -27.53 4.03
CA LEU A 151 3.96 -27.24 2.69
C LEU A 151 4.72 -27.99 1.60
N PHE A 152 6.05 -28.06 1.74
CA PHE A 152 6.95 -28.61 0.72
C PHE A 152 6.89 -30.14 0.62
N ASN A 153 6.19 -30.80 1.51
CA ASN A 153 5.91 -32.25 1.40
C ASN A 153 4.76 -32.54 0.42
N ASN A 154 4.04 -31.50 -0.06
CA ASN A 154 2.94 -31.69 -1.00
C ASN A 154 3.48 -31.74 -2.44
N PRO A 155 3.17 -32.81 -3.21
CA PRO A 155 3.70 -32.98 -4.56
C PRO A 155 3.23 -31.91 -5.56
N GLY A 156 2.13 -31.19 -5.27
CA GLY A 156 1.60 -30.10 -6.12
C GLY A 156 2.25 -28.74 -5.90
N ILE A 157 3.20 -28.60 -4.97
CA ILE A 157 3.72 -27.29 -4.55
C ILE A 157 4.38 -26.53 -5.68
N ASN A 158 5.17 -27.19 -6.52
CA ASN A 158 5.87 -26.56 -7.64
C ASN A 158 4.88 -25.99 -8.66
N ASP A 159 3.83 -26.74 -9.00
CA ASP A 159 2.82 -26.31 -9.96
C ASP A 159 2.02 -25.12 -9.42
N CYS A 160 1.68 -25.17 -8.13
CA CYS A 160 0.91 -24.12 -7.46
C CYS A 160 1.60 -22.77 -7.43
N PHE A 161 2.92 -22.74 -7.18
CA PHE A 161 3.66 -21.51 -6.91
C PHE A 161 4.66 -21.08 -7.99
N SER A 162 4.80 -21.85 -9.07
CA SER A 162 5.69 -21.50 -10.19
C SER A 162 5.39 -20.15 -10.83
N LYS A 163 4.13 -19.70 -10.79
CA LYS A 163 3.68 -18.41 -11.37
C LYS A 163 3.53 -17.29 -10.35
N LEU A 164 4.13 -17.45 -9.16
CA LEU A 164 4.02 -16.48 -8.09
C LEU A 164 4.70 -15.15 -8.48
N GLN A 165 3.96 -14.05 -8.35
CA GLN A 165 4.43 -12.69 -8.68
C GLN A 165 4.53 -11.79 -7.46
N PHE A 166 3.74 -12.05 -6.43
CA PHE A 166 3.71 -11.27 -5.21
C PHE A 166 3.84 -12.18 -3.98
N VAL A 167 4.72 -11.80 -3.07
CA VAL A 167 4.84 -12.43 -1.74
C VAL A 167 4.82 -11.37 -0.66
N SER A 168 3.99 -11.59 0.35
CA SER A 168 4.01 -10.84 1.61
C SER A 168 4.39 -11.79 2.74
N CYS A 169 5.47 -11.48 3.46
CA CYS A 169 5.97 -12.30 4.56
C CYS A 169 6.61 -11.43 5.65
N GLY A 170 6.86 -12.01 6.82
CA GLY A 170 7.67 -11.39 7.87
C GLY A 170 9.10 -11.94 7.89
N ASP A 171 10.01 -11.19 8.48
CA ASP A 171 11.38 -11.66 8.75
C ASP A 171 11.41 -12.81 9.79
N ASN A 172 10.36 -12.97 10.57
CA ASN A 172 10.14 -14.06 11.51
C ASN A 172 9.45 -15.30 10.87
N THR A 173 9.13 -15.28 9.57
CA THR A 173 8.71 -16.48 8.85
C THR A 173 9.80 -17.54 8.93
N LYS A 174 9.44 -18.81 9.19
CA LYS A 174 10.44 -19.88 9.34
C LYS A 174 11.36 -19.97 8.13
N GLN A 175 12.64 -20.03 8.39
CA GLN A 175 13.72 -19.99 7.39
C GLN A 175 13.49 -21.01 6.27
N TYR A 176 13.16 -22.27 6.61
CA TYR A 176 12.97 -23.34 5.63
C TYR A 176 11.81 -23.07 4.65
N ILE A 177 10.79 -22.30 5.10
CA ILE A 177 9.67 -21.91 4.23
C ILE A 177 10.15 -20.92 3.17
N LEU A 178 10.89 -19.90 3.57
CA LEU A 178 11.42 -18.89 2.65
C LEU A 178 12.45 -19.50 1.69
N GLU A 179 13.32 -20.40 2.17
CA GLU A 179 14.27 -21.15 1.34
C GLU A 179 13.56 -22.06 0.33
N GLY A 180 12.48 -22.73 0.75
CA GLY A 180 11.65 -23.52 -0.14
C GLY A 180 11.04 -22.69 -1.26
N PHE A 181 10.45 -21.53 -0.95
CA PHE A 181 9.96 -20.61 -1.98
C PHE A 181 11.09 -20.03 -2.84
N ALA A 182 12.26 -19.74 -2.26
CA ALA A 182 13.42 -19.31 -3.02
C ALA A 182 13.87 -20.34 -4.06
N SER A 183 13.68 -21.64 -3.80
CA SER A 183 14.01 -22.70 -4.73
C SER A 183 13.02 -22.83 -5.91
N ILE A 184 11.71 -22.64 -5.64
CA ILE A 184 10.61 -22.84 -6.59
C ILE A 184 10.33 -21.54 -7.39
N CYS A 185 10.28 -20.38 -6.70
CA CYS A 185 9.81 -19.14 -7.26
C CYS A 185 10.98 -18.26 -7.70
N LYS A 186 11.12 -18.03 -9.01
CA LYS A 186 12.18 -17.20 -9.61
C LYS A 186 11.65 -15.94 -10.30
N SER A 187 10.33 -15.77 -10.30
CA SER A 187 9.62 -14.72 -11.06
C SER A 187 8.79 -13.78 -10.19
N ILE A 188 9.10 -13.71 -8.89
CA ILE A 188 8.43 -12.77 -7.98
C ILE A 188 8.84 -11.36 -8.40
N LYS A 189 7.83 -10.52 -8.68
CA LYS A 189 7.99 -9.12 -9.06
C LYS A 189 7.87 -8.17 -7.88
N SER A 190 7.13 -8.56 -6.86
CA SER A 190 6.83 -7.70 -5.71
C SER A 190 6.98 -8.46 -4.40
N LEU A 191 7.81 -7.93 -3.51
CA LEU A 191 8.00 -8.42 -2.15
C LEU A 191 7.52 -7.36 -1.15
N ARG A 192 6.68 -7.77 -0.23
CA ARG A 192 6.26 -7.00 0.93
C ARG A 192 6.74 -7.72 2.19
N ILE A 193 7.58 -7.05 2.97
CA ILE A 193 8.29 -7.67 4.08
C ILE A 193 8.00 -6.89 5.35
N ASP A 194 7.42 -7.56 6.35
CA ASP A 194 7.28 -7.02 7.69
C ASP A 194 8.52 -7.36 8.50
N ILE A 195 9.29 -6.35 8.90
CA ILE A 195 10.46 -6.51 9.77
C ILE A 195 10.00 -6.34 11.23
N VAL A 196 9.81 -7.45 11.92
CA VAL A 196 9.28 -7.48 13.30
C VAL A 196 10.42 -7.57 14.34
N MET A 197 11.63 -7.55 13.93
CA MET A 197 12.87 -7.65 14.71
C MET A 197 12.68 -7.96 16.20
N THR A 198 13.02 -9.16 16.59
CA THR A 198 13.39 -9.53 17.95
C THR A 198 14.91 -9.76 17.96
N ASP A 199 15.58 -9.32 18.98
CA ASP A 199 17.03 -9.12 19.17
C ASP A 199 18.00 -10.22 18.73
N LYS A 200 17.61 -11.28 18.06
CA LYS A 200 18.47 -12.46 17.88
C LYS A 200 18.52 -13.11 16.50
N ASN A 201 17.68 -12.77 15.53
CA ASN A 201 17.61 -13.62 14.33
C ASN A 201 17.61 -12.85 13.02
N SER A 202 18.80 -12.81 12.37
CA SER A 202 18.84 -12.66 10.92
C SER A 202 18.14 -13.87 10.29
N ASN A 203 17.27 -13.68 9.32
CA ASN A 203 16.64 -14.76 8.57
C ASN A 203 17.32 -14.97 7.22
N PRO A 204 18.26 -15.91 7.11
CA PRO A 204 18.96 -16.18 5.84
C PRO A 204 18.01 -16.63 4.71
N GLY A 205 16.87 -17.22 5.06
CA GLY A 205 15.85 -17.62 4.09
C GLY A 205 15.26 -16.42 3.34
N LEU A 206 15.09 -15.27 4.03
CA LEU A 206 14.64 -14.04 3.38
C LEU A 206 15.66 -13.49 2.39
N ILE A 207 16.94 -13.50 2.76
CA ILE A 207 18.03 -13.10 1.87
C ILE A 207 18.03 -13.99 0.62
N LYS A 208 17.98 -15.32 0.79
CA LYS A 208 17.89 -16.27 -0.33
C LYS A 208 16.67 -16.03 -1.21
N LEU A 209 15.51 -15.69 -0.61
CA LEU A 209 14.29 -15.39 -1.37
C LEU A 209 14.46 -14.15 -2.25
N ILE A 210 15.06 -13.08 -1.72
CA ILE A 210 15.35 -11.85 -2.48
C ILE A 210 16.32 -12.17 -3.62
N GLU A 211 17.47 -12.79 -3.32
CA GLU A 211 18.53 -13.08 -4.26
C GLU A 211 18.14 -14.07 -5.35
N ALA A 212 17.12 -14.90 -5.11
CA ALA A 212 16.64 -15.88 -6.06
C ALA A 212 15.80 -15.28 -7.20
N GLN A 213 15.41 -14.00 -7.12
CA GLN A 213 14.48 -13.41 -8.08
C GLN A 213 15.18 -12.78 -9.27
N ASN A 214 14.70 -13.08 -10.48
CA ASN A 214 15.27 -12.55 -11.73
C ASN A 214 14.69 -11.18 -12.11
N ASN A 215 13.48 -10.85 -11.67
CA ASN A 215 12.74 -9.65 -12.09
C ASN A 215 12.07 -8.94 -10.92
N LEU A 216 12.79 -8.78 -9.80
CA LEU A 216 12.26 -8.11 -8.63
C LEU A 216 12.13 -6.61 -8.90
N ASN A 217 10.90 -6.12 -8.96
CA ASN A 217 10.58 -4.75 -9.33
C ASN A 217 10.17 -3.88 -8.13
N ILE A 218 9.45 -4.45 -7.17
CA ILE A 218 8.88 -3.74 -6.04
C ILE A 218 9.33 -4.41 -4.74
N VAL A 219 9.95 -3.64 -3.85
CA VAL A 219 10.33 -4.10 -2.52
C VAL A 219 9.82 -3.11 -1.48
N ASN A 220 8.94 -3.60 -0.61
CA ASN A 220 8.35 -2.80 0.47
C ASN A 220 8.68 -3.43 1.82
N PHE A 221 9.39 -2.69 2.65
CA PHE A 221 9.58 -3.04 4.06
C PHE A 221 8.59 -2.23 4.90
N ASP A 222 7.51 -2.89 5.40
CA ASP A 222 6.37 -2.17 5.97
C ASP A 222 6.49 -1.88 7.47
N ARG A 223 6.86 -2.84 8.25
CA ARG A 223 7.02 -2.68 9.70
C ARG A 223 8.50 -2.79 10.05
N CYS A 224 9.01 -1.84 10.76
CA CYS A 224 10.35 -1.92 11.32
C CYS A 224 10.33 -1.31 12.73
N ARG A 225 10.70 -2.10 13.73
CA ARG A 225 11.07 -1.54 15.03
C ARG A 225 12.49 -1.02 14.89
N ASN A 226 12.66 0.27 15.13
CA ASN A 226 13.94 0.94 14.95
C ASN A 226 14.69 0.95 16.28
N ASP A 227 15.31 -0.17 16.59
CA ASP A 227 16.43 -0.23 17.50
C ASP A 227 17.72 -0.46 16.68
N ASP A 228 18.83 0.00 17.18
CA ASP A 228 20.13 -0.15 16.50
C ASP A 228 20.70 -1.59 16.64
N SER A 229 19.94 -2.51 17.25
CA SER A 229 20.40 -3.85 17.62
C SER A 229 20.67 -4.78 16.42
N ASN A 230 20.17 -4.44 15.22
CA ASN A 230 20.25 -5.31 14.04
C ASN A 230 20.85 -4.66 12.79
N GLU A 231 21.85 -3.81 12.98
CA GLU A 231 22.53 -3.13 11.86
C GLU A 231 23.12 -4.13 10.85
N ILE A 232 23.72 -5.23 11.34
CA ILE A 232 24.33 -6.27 10.50
C ILE A 232 23.28 -6.91 9.58
N TYR A 233 22.09 -7.24 10.10
CA TYR A 233 21.04 -7.84 9.30
C TYR A 233 20.47 -6.87 8.25
N ARG A 234 20.27 -5.61 8.62
CA ARG A 234 19.86 -4.56 7.66
C ARG A 234 20.88 -4.39 6.55
N LYS A 235 22.17 -4.38 6.91
CA LYS A 235 23.27 -4.35 5.94
C LYS A 235 23.17 -5.52 4.95
N THR A 236 22.98 -6.74 5.45
CA THR A 236 22.84 -7.93 4.60
C THR A 236 21.59 -7.86 3.69
N LEU A 237 20.47 -7.32 4.19
CA LEU A 237 19.28 -7.05 3.37
C LEU A 237 19.58 -6.05 2.26
N GLU A 238 20.23 -4.94 2.57
CA GLU A 238 20.61 -3.93 1.57
C GLU A 238 21.59 -4.51 0.52
N GLU A 239 22.57 -5.32 0.94
CA GLU A 239 23.49 -6.01 0.04
C GLU A 239 22.77 -7.01 -0.88
N SER A 240 21.70 -7.68 -0.38
CA SER A 240 20.88 -8.56 -1.23
C SER A 240 20.08 -7.80 -2.28
N LEU A 241 19.62 -6.57 -1.97
CA LEU A 241 18.92 -5.70 -2.94
C LEU A 241 19.87 -5.20 -4.04
N ILE A 242 21.15 -4.98 -3.73
CA ILE A 242 22.16 -4.57 -4.74
C ILE A 242 22.27 -5.62 -5.85
N LYS A 243 22.13 -6.90 -5.53
CA LYS A 243 22.15 -7.97 -6.55
C LYS A 243 21.00 -7.90 -7.55
N SER A 244 19.87 -7.29 -7.15
CA SER A 244 18.68 -7.09 -8.00
C SER A 244 18.52 -5.63 -8.46
N ALA A 245 19.56 -4.81 -8.37
CA ALA A 245 19.50 -3.37 -8.57
C ALA A 245 18.97 -2.97 -9.96
N ASP A 246 19.28 -3.73 -10.99
CA ASP A 246 18.88 -3.43 -12.37
C ASP A 246 17.37 -3.53 -12.60
N THR A 247 16.65 -4.27 -11.77
CA THR A 247 15.21 -4.51 -11.94
C THR A 247 14.34 -3.75 -10.95
N ILE A 248 14.89 -3.33 -9.80
CA ILE A 248 14.13 -2.65 -8.74
C ILE A 248 13.77 -1.23 -9.18
N GLN A 249 12.47 -0.94 -9.27
CA GLN A 249 11.91 0.36 -9.62
C GLN A 249 11.19 1.04 -8.46
N ASN A 250 10.72 0.27 -7.47
CA ASN A 250 9.98 0.81 -6.34
C ASN A 250 10.57 0.26 -5.04
N LEU A 251 11.02 1.16 -4.18
CA LEU A 251 11.61 0.80 -2.89
C LEU A 251 10.96 1.58 -1.76
N THR A 252 10.47 0.84 -0.75
CA THR A 252 10.07 1.42 0.55
C THR A 252 10.96 0.85 1.64
N ILE A 253 11.63 1.72 2.40
CA ILE A 253 12.44 1.35 3.56
C ILE A 253 12.00 2.12 4.80
N LYS A 254 12.09 1.44 5.95
CA LYS A 254 11.68 2.00 7.26
C LYS A 254 12.87 2.22 8.19
N TRP A 255 14.10 2.16 7.68
CA TRP A 255 15.33 2.40 8.42
C TRP A 255 16.25 3.32 7.65
N LYS A 256 17.24 3.86 8.36
CA LYS A 256 18.32 4.62 7.76
C LYS A 256 19.18 3.71 6.88
N PRO A 257 19.35 3.99 5.58
CA PRO A 257 20.29 3.25 4.74
C PRO A 257 21.69 3.18 5.36
N ILE A 258 22.23 1.99 5.45
CA ILE A 258 23.52 1.70 6.10
C ILE A 258 24.62 1.55 5.05
N THR A 259 24.25 0.93 3.90
CA THR A 259 25.17 0.71 2.79
C THR A 259 25.01 1.78 1.69
N ASN A 260 25.79 1.61 0.65
CA ASN A 260 25.67 2.43 -0.56
C ASN A 260 24.62 1.89 -1.54
N MET A 261 23.60 1.12 -1.09
CA MET A 261 22.64 0.48 -1.99
C MET A 261 21.97 1.45 -2.96
N LEU A 262 21.61 2.68 -2.50
CA LEU A 262 20.95 3.66 -3.35
C LEU A 262 21.80 4.14 -4.53
N PHE A 263 23.12 4.02 -4.48
CA PHE A 263 24.01 4.31 -5.62
C PHE A 263 23.87 3.27 -6.73
N HIS A 264 23.44 2.06 -6.41
CA HIS A 264 23.27 0.96 -7.37
C HIS A 264 21.85 0.93 -7.94
N LEU A 265 20.86 1.43 -7.22
CA LEU A 265 19.44 1.37 -7.59
C LEU A 265 19.04 2.48 -8.58
N VAL A 266 19.80 2.68 -9.64
CA VAL A 266 19.64 3.79 -10.60
C VAL A 266 18.31 3.78 -11.37
N ASN A 267 17.65 2.63 -11.44
CA ASN A 267 16.36 2.45 -12.12
C ASN A 267 15.14 2.78 -11.26
N LEU A 268 15.33 3.32 -10.04
CA LEU A 268 14.21 3.67 -9.17
C LEU A 268 13.30 4.74 -9.80
N ILE A 269 12.02 4.42 -9.81
CA ILE A 269 10.90 5.31 -10.17
C ILE A 269 10.25 5.87 -8.91
N SER A 270 10.19 5.09 -7.83
CA SER A 270 9.60 5.47 -6.54
C SER A 270 10.54 5.10 -5.39
N LEU A 271 10.81 6.07 -4.53
CA LEU A 271 11.58 5.89 -3.30
C LEU A 271 10.78 6.42 -2.11
N ASP A 272 10.55 5.57 -1.11
CA ASP A 272 9.92 5.91 0.16
C ASP A 272 10.87 5.57 1.31
N ILE A 273 11.34 6.59 2.04
CA ILE A 273 12.20 6.46 3.22
C ILE A 273 11.43 6.97 4.43
N ASN A 274 11.00 6.06 5.30
CA ASN A 274 10.20 6.40 6.47
C ASN A 274 10.93 6.08 7.77
N LEU A 275 11.41 7.10 8.45
CA LEU A 275 12.15 7.00 9.72
C LEU A 275 11.29 7.28 10.96
N SER A 276 9.96 7.11 10.86
CA SER A 276 9.03 7.40 11.97
C SER A 276 9.30 6.60 13.25
N GLY A 277 9.87 5.43 13.12
CA GLY A 277 10.20 4.56 14.25
C GLY A 277 11.38 5.02 15.10
N TYR A 278 12.22 5.95 14.61
CA TYR A 278 13.36 6.45 15.37
C TYR A 278 12.94 7.56 16.35
N PRO A 279 13.62 7.67 17.53
CA PRO A 279 13.37 8.77 18.47
C PRO A 279 13.58 10.13 17.83
N LEU A 280 12.82 11.16 18.28
CA LEU A 280 12.83 12.53 17.72
C LEU A 280 14.21 13.23 17.86
N TYR A 281 15.02 12.80 18.79
CA TYR A 281 16.27 13.47 19.18
C TYR A 281 17.53 13.01 18.44
N HIS A 282 17.40 11.99 17.57
CA HIS A 282 18.55 11.54 16.79
C HIS A 282 18.73 12.40 15.52
N SER A 283 19.86 13.13 15.48
CA SER A 283 20.31 13.78 14.25
C SER A 283 20.82 12.69 13.29
N PHE A 284 19.96 12.30 12.34
CA PHE A 284 20.37 11.30 11.36
C PHE A 284 21.25 11.93 10.29
N TYR A 285 22.44 11.40 10.12
CA TYR A 285 23.19 11.58 8.90
C TYR A 285 22.85 10.43 7.96
N ILE A 286 22.21 10.74 6.85
CA ILE A 286 21.96 9.80 5.76
C ILE A 286 22.83 10.26 4.62
N ASN A 287 23.68 9.38 4.11
CA ASN A 287 24.51 9.70 2.97
C ASN A 287 23.69 9.58 1.67
N LEU A 288 23.07 10.69 1.27
CA LEU A 288 22.41 10.82 -0.06
C LEU A 288 23.21 11.76 -0.98
N GLU A 289 24.37 12.22 -0.54
CA GLU A 289 25.29 13.01 -1.37
C GLU A 289 25.77 12.11 -2.53
N ASN A 290 25.73 12.66 -3.73
CA ASN A 290 26.11 11.94 -4.95
C ASN A 290 25.23 10.73 -5.36
N VAL A 291 24.14 10.44 -4.66
CA VAL A 291 23.15 9.46 -5.14
C VAL A 291 22.46 10.04 -6.36
N THR A 292 22.52 9.30 -7.47
CA THR A 292 21.92 9.70 -8.75
C THR A 292 20.78 8.77 -9.10
N LEU A 293 19.55 9.31 -9.10
CA LEU A 293 18.32 8.57 -9.43
C LEU A 293 17.60 9.23 -10.62
N PRO A 294 18.11 9.05 -11.85
CA PRO A 294 17.67 9.82 -13.01
C PRO A 294 16.22 9.58 -13.43
N PHE A 295 15.63 8.44 -13.04
CA PHE A 295 14.26 8.06 -13.38
C PHE A 295 13.28 8.28 -12.24
N LEU A 296 13.72 8.84 -11.09
CA LEU A 296 12.89 9.02 -9.91
C LEU A 296 11.75 10.01 -10.18
N LYS A 297 10.51 9.53 -10.08
CA LYS A 297 9.27 10.31 -10.25
C LYS A 297 8.57 10.60 -8.93
N PHE A 298 8.68 9.68 -7.98
CA PHE A 298 7.95 9.73 -6.71
C PHE A 298 8.94 9.65 -5.56
N LEU A 299 9.09 10.73 -4.81
CA LEU A 299 9.94 10.80 -3.62
C LEU A 299 9.06 11.02 -2.40
N ARG A 300 9.10 10.07 -1.47
CA ARG A 300 8.45 10.17 -0.18
C ARG A 300 9.46 10.02 0.92
N THR A 301 9.42 10.94 1.86
CA THR A 301 10.33 10.90 3.00
C THR A 301 9.61 11.33 4.26
N TYR A 302 9.86 10.59 5.33
CA TYR A 302 9.36 10.91 6.65
C TYR A 302 10.55 10.95 7.63
N ARG A 303 10.74 12.11 8.29
CA ARG A 303 11.86 12.41 9.21
C ARG A 303 13.26 12.33 8.59
N VAL A 304 13.37 12.50 7.29
CA VAL A 304 14.67 12.62 6.60
C VAL A 304 15.09 14.07 6.61
N PRO A 305 16.30 14.42 7.10
CA PRO A 305 16.76 15.80 7.15
C PRO A 305 16.78 16.47 5.76
N SER A 306 16.29 17.70 5.68
CA SER A 306 16.19 18.45 4.40
C SER A 306 17.51 18.61 3.67
N ARG A 307 18.62 18.76 4.40
CA ARG A 307 19.98 18.86 3.81
C ARG A 307 20.32 17.66 2.92
N ASN A 308 19.90 16.46 3.32
CA ASN A 308 20.14 15.23 2.56
C ASN A 308 19.23 15.15 1.32
N LEU A 309 18.04 15.75 1.37
CA LEU A 309 17.08 15.77 0.27
C LEU A 309 17.48 16.78 -0.82
N VAL A 310 18.20 17.86 -0.47
CA VAL A 310 18.67 18.86 -1.44
C VAL A 310 19.50 18.18 -2.52
N SER A 311 20.58 17.49 -2.13
CA SER A 311 21.47 16.81 -3.09
C SER A 311 20.73 15.75 -3.90
N LEU A 312 19.82 14.98 -3.26
CA LEU A 312 19.02 13.97 -3.97
C LEU A 312 18.15 14.61 -5.05
N VAL A 313 17.45 15.71 -4.74
CA VAL A 313 16.59 16.43 -5.69
C VAL A 313 17.41 17.00 -6.86
N GLU A 314 18.58 17.54 -6.59
CA GLU A 314 19.50 18.08 -7.61
C GLU A 314 19.97 17.01 -8.58
N ASN A 315 20.09 15.76 -8.13
CA ASN A 315 20.58 14.61 -8.89
C ASN A 315 19.50 13.74 -9.55
N THR A 316 18.23 14.21 -9.65
CA THR A 316 17.11 13.43 -10.22
C THR A 316 16.82 13.68 -11.70
N ASN A 317 17.69 14.33 -12.43
CA ASN A 317 17.51 14.66 -13.85
C ASN A 317 16.15 15.31 -14.20
N ARG A 318 15.59 16.12 -13.31
CA ARG A 318 14.31 16.83 -13.45
C ARG A 318 13.10 15.91 -13.68
N SER A 319 13.18 14.67 -13.22
CA SER A 319 12.15 13.63 -13.46
C SER A 319 11.03 13.63 -12.42
N LEU A 320 11.21 14.32 -11.28
CA LEU A 320 10.26 14.30 -10.16
C LEU A 320 8.91 14.91 -10.53
N ILE A 321 7.86 14.14 -10.21
CA ILE A 321 6.45 14.50 -10.39
C ILE A 321 5.79 14.71 -9.03
N GLU A 322 6.24 13.97 -7.99
CA GLU A 322 5.71 14.05 -6.64
C GLU A 322 6.83 14.08 -5.61
N ILE A 323 6.73 15.03 -4.70
CA ILE A 323 7.56 15.12 -3.49
C ILE A 323 6.62 15.18 -2.29
N ASN A 324 6.76 14.20 -1.40
CA ASN A 324 6.08 14.16 -0.12
C ASN A 324 7.13 14.09 0.99
N ALA A 325 7.47 15.26 1.55
CA ALA A 325 8.47 15.37 2.59
C ALA A 325 7.92 16.13 3.81
N ASP A 326 8.25 15.65 5.01
CA ASP A 326 7.75 16.22 6.28
C ASP A 326 8.83 16.90 7.13
N ALA A 327 10.09 16.84 6.70
CA ALA A 327 11.19 17.41 7.46
C ALA A 327 11.11 18.93 7.49
N ASN A 328 11.54 19.54 8.60
CA ASN A 328 11.72 20.97 8.72
C ASN A 328 12.64 21.50 7.60
N HIS A 329 12.08 22.24 6.68
CA HIS A 329 12.79 22.71 5.50
C HIS A 329 13.37 24.10 5.76
N ASN A 330 14.68 24.20 5.57
CA ASN A 330 15.29 25.49 5.31
C ASN A 330 14.97 25.89 3.85
N GLY A 331 15.02 27.16 3.52
CA GLY A 331 14.74 27.66 2.16
C GLY A 331 15.55 26.98 1.04
N LYS A 332 16.67 26.30 1.36
CA LYS A 332 17.50 25.56 0.40
C LYS A 332 16.77 24.39 -0.27
N PHE A 333 15.94 23.64 0.48
CA PHE A 333 15.18 22.54 -0.11
C PHE A 333 14.11 23.04 -1.08
N THR A 334 13.37 24.08 -0.69
CA THR A 334 12.39 24.74 -1.56
C THR A 334 13.07 25.31 -2.82
N GLN A 335 14.26 25.88 -2.67
CA GLN A 335 15.07 26.37 -3.79
C GLN A 335 15.52 25.23 -4.72
N ALA A 336 15.97 24.09 -4.17
CA ALA A 336 16.34 22.91 -4.96
C ALA A 336 15.15 22.38 -5.78
N ILE A 337 13.96 22.28 -5.18
CA ILE A 337 12.72 21.88 -5.89
C ILE A 337 12.43 22.88 -7.03
N ARG A 338 12.44 24.18 -6.73
CA ARG A 338 12.18 25.24 -7.71
C ARG A 338 13.09 25.15 -8.92
N ASN A 339 14.37 24.87 -8.72
CA ASN A 339 15.37 24.86 -9.78
C ASN A 339 15.39 23.54 -10.57
N ASN A 340 15.05 22.42 -9.91
CA ASN A 340 15.28 21.08 -10.46
C ASN A 340 14.00 20.26 -10.74
N CYS A 341 12.80 20.73 -10.33
CA CYS A 341 11.57 19.95 -10.48
C CYS A 341 10.49 20.69 -11.32
N PRO A 342 10.74 21.01 -12.59
CA PRO A 342 9.77 21.76 -13.41
C PRO A 342 8.49 20.98 -13.72
N LYS A 343 8.51 19.64 -13.58
CA LYS A 343 7.37 18.74 -13.85
C LYS A 343 6.59 18.37 -12.60
N ILE A 344 6.86 19.02 -11.45
CA ILE A 344 6.20 18.69 -10.19
C ILE A 344 4.68 18.91 -10.29
N GLU A 345 3.90 17.87 -10.01
CA GLU A 345 2.44 17.92 -10.00
C GLU A 345 1.86 17.88 -8.58
N TYR A 346 2.56 17.24 -7.65
CA TYR A 346 2.10 17.07 -6.27
C TYR A 346 3.25 17.34 -5.31
N LEU A 347 2.99 18.22 -4.35
CA LEU A 347 4.00 18.65 -3.40
C LEU A 347 3.43 18.70 -1.98
N ARG A 348 4.14 18.06 -1.03
CA ARG A 348 3.90 18.19 0.40
C ARG A 348 5.12 18.82 1.05
N LEU A 349 4.90 19.93 1.76
CA LEU A 349 5.93 20.67 2.48
C LEU A 349 5.41 21.15 3.83
N PRO A 350 6.18 21.03 4.91
CA PRO A 350 5.97 21.85 6.11
C PRO A 350 6.43 23.27 5.85
N ILE A 351 5.62 24.24 6.24
CA ILE A 351 5.92 25.67 6.16
C ILE A 351 5.99 26.22 7.59
N LYS A 352 7.15 26.77 7.94
CA LYS A 352 7.34 27.47 9.22
C LYS A 352 7.38 28.97 9.00
N ASP A 353 8.54 29.50 8.57
CA ASP A 353 8.83 30.93 8.53
C ASP A 353 9.15 31.46 7.12
N ASN A 354 9.03 30.63 6.08
CA ASN A 354 9.47 30.96 4.72
C ASN A 354 8.31 30.95 3.71
N ILE A 355 7.26 31.71 3.99
CA ILE A 355 6.11 31.85 3.08
C ILE A 355 6.52 32.51 1.76
N SER A 356 7.47 33.47 1.80
CA SER A 356 8.01 34.11 0.62
C SER A 356 8.69 33.14 -0.36
N GLU A 357 9.38 32.10 0.13
CA GLU A 357 9.99 31.08 -0.72
C GLU A 357 8.92 30.15 -1.35
N LEU A 358 7.79 29.94 -0.67
CA LEU A 358 6.64 29.26 -1.28
C LEU A 358 6.11 30.05 -2.47
N GLY A 359 5.96 31.36 -2.38
CA GLY A 359 5.53 32.20 -3.49
C GLY A 359 6.44 32.05 -4.72
N LYS A 360 7.77 32.10 -4.54
CA LYS A 360 8.73 31.87 -5.61
C LYS A 360 8.64 30.47 -6.22
N LEU A 361 8.38 29.45 -5.40
CA LEU A 361 8.18 28.07 -5.85
C LEU A 361 6.92 27.95 -6.69
N LEU A 362 5.80 28.52 -6.25
CA LEU A 362 4.53 28.49 -6.97
C LEU A 362 4.61 29.13 -8.35
N ILE A 363 5.35 30.24 -8.49
CA ILE A 363 5.62 30.90 -9.77
C ILE A 363 6.37 29.96 -10.74
N SER A 364 7.31 29.18 -10.20
CA SER A 364 8.19 28.32 -11.02
C SER A 364 7.55 26.97 -11.37
N CYS A 365 6.72 26.41 -10.49
CA CYS A 365 6.14 25.08 -10.63
C CYS A 365 4.78 25.10 -11.35
N LYS A 366 4.77 25.42 -12.64
CA LYS A 366 3.54 25.63 -13.45
C LYS A 366 2.70 24.35 -13.62
N CYS A 367 3.26 23.16 -13.43
CA CYS A 367 2.57 21.88 -13.55
C CYS A 367 1.87 21.45 -12.25
N LEU A 368 2.01 22.21 -11.16
CA LEU A 368 1.50 21.85 -9.85
C LEU A 368 -0.03 21.77 -9.86
N LYS A 369 -0.56 20.62 -9.45
CA LYS A 369 -2.00 20.30 -9.38
C LYS A 369 -2.49 20.14 -7.94
N GLY A 370 -1.61 19.69 -7.05
CA GLY A 370 -1.92 19.46 -5.64
C GLY A 370 -0.81 19.95 -4.71
N LEU A 371 -1.23 20.65 -3.66
CA LEU A 371 -0.34 21.19 -2.63
C LEU A 371 -0.84 20.78 -1.25
N TYR A 372 0.04 20.12 -0.50
CA TYR A 372 -0.20 19.76 0.89
C TYR A 372 0.75 20.58 1.78
N ILE A 373 0.18 21.43 2.60
CA ILE A 373 0.89 22.31 3.53
C ILE A 373 0.68 21.83 4.96
N ILE A 374 1.80 21.68 5.68
CA ILE A 374 1.81 21.39 7.12
C ILE A 374 2.20 22.68 7.83
N THR A 375 1.31 23.19 8.69
CA THR A 375 1.44 24.50 9.34
C THR A 375 1.56 24.43 10.86
N ASP A 376 2.13 23.37 11.40
CA ASP A 376 2.17 23.13 12.86
C ASP A 376 2.87 24.23 13.67
N ALA A 377 3.62 25.13 13.02
CA ALA A 377 4.36 26.22 13.64
C ALA A 377 3.86 27.61 13.24
N LEU A 378 2.85 27.74 12.38
CA LEU A 378 2.36 29.06 11.96
C LEU A 378 1.47 29.69 13.04
N ASP A 379 1.72 30.95 13.34
CA ASP A 379 0.84 31.80 14.14
C ASP A 379 -0.33 32.33 13.29
N GLU A 380 -1.32 32.94 13.94
CA GLU A 380 -2.52 33.43 13.24
C GLU A 380 -2.19 34.45 12.13
N SER A 381 -1.20 35.32 12.33
CA SER A 381 -0.74 36.28 11.34
C SER A 381 -0.13 35.63 10.10
N ASN A 382 0.49 34.48 10.27
CA ASN A 382 1.15 33.77 9.18
C ASN A 382 0.14 33.04 8.27
N TRP A 383 -1.09 32.75 8.76
CA TRP A 383 -2.15 32.25 7.92
C TRP A 383 -2.60 33.25 6.85
N ASP A 384 -2.74 34.52 7.22
CA ASP A 384 -3.16 35.54 6.28
C ASP A 384 -2.11 35.73 5.18
N GLU A 385 -0.82 35.80 5.53
CA GLU A 385 0.29 35.85 4.58
C GLU A 385 0.34 34.64 3.67
N LEU A 386 0.09 33.43 4.22
CA LEU A 386 0.03 32.20 3.43
C LEU A 386 -1.11 32.24 2.42
N ILE A 387 -2.29 32.65 2.84
CA ILE A 387 -3.47 32.77 1.97
C ILE A 387 -3.23 33.79 0.85
N ASP A 388 -2.71 34.95 1.17
CA ASP A 388 -2.34 35.97 0.18
C ASP A 388 -1.32 35.44 -0.83
N THR A 389 -0.32 34.70 -0.37
CA THR A 389 0.67 34.06 -1.23
C THR A 389 0.04 33.04 -2.15
N LEU A 390 -0.90 32.21 -1.65
CA LEU A 390 -1.63 31.23 -2.45
C LEU A 390 -2.53 31.89 -3.49
N ILE A 391 -3.23 32.95 -3.14
CA ILE A 391 -4.09 33.70 -4.07
C ILE A 391 -3.24 34.34 -5.19
N GLN A 392 -2.15 34.96 -4.83
CA GLN A 392 -1.34 35.75 -5.75
C GLN A 392 -0.49 34.89 -6.70
N PHE A 393 0.11 33.81 -6.19
CA PHE A 393 1.17 33.10 -6.91
C PHE A 393 0.81 31.66 -7.34
N SER A 394 -0.37 31.11 -6.96
CA SER A 394 -0.74 29.75 -7.36
C SER A 394 -0.87 29.63 -8.88
N PRO A 395 -0.26 28.57 -9.49
CA PRO A 395 -0.43 28.32 -10.91
C PRO A 395 -1.88 27.93 -11.23
N ILE A 396 -2.31 28.17 -12.46
CA ILE A 396 -3.70 27.93 -12.90
C ILE A 396 -4.13 26.49 -12.73
N ASN A 397 -3.20 25.56 -12.82
CA ASN A 397 -3.45 24.11 -12.69
C ASN A 397 -3.60 23.64 -11.25
N LEU A 398 -3.30 24.47 -10.25
CA LEU A 398 -3.39 24.10 -8.84
C LEU A 398 -4.83 24.21 -8.37
N TYR A 399 -5.43 23.08 -7.99
CA TYR A 399 -6.81 23.02 -7.53
C TYR A 399 -7.04 22.05 -6.37
N LYS A 400 -6.00 21.33 -5.93
CA LYS A 400 -6.09 20.42 -4.80
C LYS A 400 -5.26 20.96 -3.65
N PHE A 401 -5.92 21.22 -2.54
CA PHE A 401 -5.28 21.72 -1.33
C PHE A 401 -5.52 20.77 -0.16
N LYS A 402 -4.47 20.52 0.61
CA LYS A 402 -4.56 19.91 1.91
C LYS A 402 -3.79 20.74 2.90
N PHE A 403 -4.46 21.13 3.97
CA PHE A 403 -3.85 21.84 5.09
C PHE A 403 -3.89 20.93 6.32
N THR A 404 -2.78 20.82 7.01
CA THR A 404 -2.70 20.21 8.34
C THR A 404 -2.15 21.24 9.31
N SER A 405 -2.88 21.50 10.39
CA SER A 405 -2.52 22.47 11.38
C SER A 405 -2.87 22.04 12.79
N THR A 406 -2.04 22.44 13.75
CA THR A 406 -2.38 22.38 15.18
C THR A 406 -3.14 23.64 15.62
N LYS A 407 -3.11 24.70 14.82
CA LYS A 407 -3.77 25.98 15.10
C LYS A 407 -4.93 26.22 14.14
N TYR A 408 -5.86 27.01 14.61
CA TYR A 408 -7.10 27.34 13.94
C TYR A 408 -6.90 28.27 12.73
N LEU A 409 -7.50 27.93 11.60
CA LEU A 409 -7.66 28.83 10.46
C LEU A 409 -8.91 29.69 10.68
N LYS A 410 -8.76 31.01 10.74
CA LYS A 410 -9.87 31.93 10.93
C LYS A 410 -10.91 31.80 9.83
N LEU A 411 -12.19 31.98 10.19
CA LEU A 411 -13.30 31.92 9.23
C LEU A 411 -13.17 32.99 8.15
N GLU A 412 -12.74 34.19 8.56
CA GLU A 412 -12.53 35.33 7.69
C GLU A 412 -11.43 35.07 6.65
N SER A 413 -10.31 34.50 7.09
CA SER A 413 -9.18 34.16 6.22
C SER A 413 -9.56 33.04 5.23
N LEU A 414 -10.32 32.03 5.68
CA LEU A 414 -10.86 30.97 4.81
C LEU A 414 -11.83 31.56 3.78
N LYS A 415 -12.73 32.45 4.21
CA LYS A 415 -13.67 33.14 3.32
C LYS A 415 -12.92 33.98 2.29
N PHE A 416 -11.93 34.75 2.71
CA PHE A 416 -11.10 35.57 1.83
C PHE A 416 -10.39 34.71 0.77
N PHE A 417 -9.86 33.55 1.15
CA PHE A 417 -9.26 32.61 0.20
C PHE A 417 -10.26 32.13 -0.85
N LEU A 418 -11.48 31.75 -0.44
CA LEU A 418 -12.51 31.23 -1.33
C LEU A 418 -13.07 32.31 -2.25
N ASP A 419 -13.28 33.55 -1.76
CA ASP A 419 -13.74 34.69 -2.55
C ASP A 419 -12.78 35.02 -3.70
N ASN A 420 -11.47 34.90 -3.47
CA ASN A 420 -10.44 35.17 -4.47
C ASN A 420 -10.10 33.99 -5.38
N TRP A 421 -10.82 32.85 -5.25
CA TRP A 421 -10.62 31.64 -6.08
C TRP A 421 -11.61 31.53 -7.23
N GLU A 422 -12.57 32.44 -7.40
CA GLU A 422 -13.75 32.35 -8.24
C GLU A 422 -13.48 32.07 -9.74
N LYS A 423 -12.36 32.51 -10.29
CA LYS A 423 -12.04 32.37 -11.73
C LYS A 423 -11.08 31.23 -12.03
N ARG A 424 -10.97 30.24 -11.14
CA ARG A 424 -10.04 29.12 -11.24
C ARG A 424 -10.77 27.78 -11.30
N HIS A 425 -10.05 26.69 -11.48
CA HIS A 425 -10.62 25.35 -11.37
C HIS A 425 -11.25 25.14 -9.99
N SER A 426 -12.43 24.49 -9.98
CA SER A 426 -13.13 24.15 -8.74
C SER A 426 -12.22 23.36 -7.81
N MET A 427 -12.09 23.82 -6.58
CA MET A 427 -11.15 23.33 -5.59
C MET A 427 -11.55 22.00 -4.99
N LEU A 428 -10.56 21.11 -4.75
CA LEU A 428 -10.65 20.01 -3.81
C LEU A 428 -9.89 20.40 -2.55
N LEU A 429 -10.61 20.55 -1.44
CA LEU A 429 -10.06 21.05 -0.18
C LEU A 429 -10.13 19.99 0.91
N GLN A 430 -9.02 19.70 1.56
CA GLN A 430 -8.96 18.87 2.76
C GLN A 430 -8.30 19.66 3.89
N ILE A 431 -8.98 19.74 5.02
CA ILE A 431 -8.47 20.37 6.23
C ILE A 431 -8.37 19.31 7.32
N VAL A 432 -7.17 19.09 7.80
CA VAL A 432 -6.86 18.14 8.88
C VAL A 432 -6.46 18.96 10.11
N MET A 433 -7.22 18.82 11.19
CA MET A 433 -6.93 19.47 12.46
C MET A 433 -6.71 18.41 13.53
N PHE A 434 -5.70 18.62 14.35
CA PHE A 434 -5.47 17.73 15.50
C PHE A 434 -6.52 17.97 16.59
N MET A 435 -6.93 16.88 17.26
CA MET A 435 -7.94 16.89 18.30
C MET A 435 -7.70 17.99 19.35
N GLY A 436 -8.74 18.77 19.66
CA GLY A 436 -8.77 19.76 20.73
C GLY A 436 -8.54 21.21 20.28
N SER A 437 -8.29 21.51 19.02
CA SER A 437 -7.99 22.87 18.53
C SER A 437 -9.23 23.69 18.17
N LEU A 438 -10.41 23.10 18.05
CA LEU A 438 -11.66 23.78 17.65
C LEU A 438 -12.81 23.48 18.60
N GLU A 439 -13.53 24.54 19.01
CA GLU A 439 -14.86 24.40 19.57
C GLU A 439 -15.84 23.87 18.51
N ARG A 440 -16.81 23.06 18.88
CA ARG A 440 -17.80 22.46 17.95
C ARG A 440 -18.50 23.52 17.08
N GLU A 441 -18.75 24.69 17.65
CA GLU A 441 -19.42 25.78 16.97
C GLU A 441 -18.58 26.36 15.84
N GLN A 442 -17.30 26.61 16.08
CA GLN A 442 -16.36 27.14 15.07
C GLN A 442 -16.18 26.16 13.90
N ARG A 443 -16.09 24.85 14.20
CA ARG A 443 -16.04 23.82 13.17
C ARG A 443 -17.30 23.81 12.31
N GLN A 444 -18.48 23.96 12.95
CA GLN A 444 -19.74 24.00 12.22
C GLN A 444 -19.84 25.24 11.31
N GLN A 445 -19.37 26.38 11.77
CA GLN A 445 -19.33 27.61 10.96
C GLN A 445 -18.44 27.43 9.71
N GLN A 446 -17.28 26.80 9.85
CA GLN A 446 -16.43 26.49 8.70
C GLN A 446 -17.08 25.51 7.74
N ILE A 447 -17.74 24.47 8.23
CA ILE A 447 -18.47 23.50 7.38
C ILE A 447 -19.57 24.22 6.61
N ASN A 448 -20.34 25.07 7.27
CA ASN A 448 -21.42 25.83 6.63
C ASN A 448 -20.88 26.74 5.52
N LEU A 449 -19.76 27.41 5.76
CA LEU A 449 -19.08 28.23 4.78
C LEU A 449 -18.63 27.39 3.56
N LEU A 450 -18.02 26.24 3.79
CA LEU A 450 -17.55 25.37 2.71
C LEU A 450 -18.71 24.79 1.88
N GLU A 451 -19.85 24.44 2.49
CA GLU A 451 -21.05 24.02 1.75
C GLU A 451 -21.64 25.17 0.90
N GLU A 452 -21.63 26.42 1.40
CA GLU A 452 -22.04 27.59 0.62
C GLU A 452 -21.18 27.72 -0.65
N TYR A 453 -19.83 27.64 -0.51
CA TYR A 453 -18.92 27.79 -1.66
C TYR A 453 -18.92 26.57 -2.58
N LYS A 454 -19.31 25.40 -2.10
CA LYS A 454 -19.60 24.23 -2.90
C LYS A 454 -20.87 24.46 -3.75
N GLY A 455 -21.90 25.05 -3.17
CA GLY A 455 -23.09 25.50 -3.91
C GLY A 455 -22.79 26.53 -5.01
N LYS A 456 -21.82 27.42 -4.80
CA LYS A 456 -21.30 28.38 -5.78
C LYS A 456 -20.39 27.75 -6.86
N GLY A 457 -20.03 26.46 -6.74
CA GLY A 457 -19.15 25.77 -7.68
C GLY A 457 -17.65 26.07 -7.52
N ILE A 458 -17.26 26.88 -6.53
CA ILE A 458 -15.85 27.22 -6.23
C ILE A 458 -15.15 26.00 -5.60
N ILE A 459 -15.84 25.26 -4.76
CA ILE A 459 -15.39 23.99 -4.20
C ILE A 459 -16.11 22.84 -4.93
N LYS A 460 -15.35 21.90 -5.46
CA LYS A 460 -15.87 20.66 -6.03
C LYS A 460 -16.23 19.64 -4.94
N ASN A 461 -15.34 19.49 -3.98
CA ASN A 461 -15.53 18.66 -2.79
C ASN A 461 -14.59 19.11 -1.68
N PHE A 462 -15.03 18.87 -0.44
CA PHE A 462 -14.17 19.11 0.72
C PHE A 462 -14.26 17.98 1.73
N HIS A 463 -13.25 17.84 2.57
CA HIS A 463 -13.19 16.86 3.64
C HIS A 463 -12.55 17.47 4.88
N PHE A 464 -13.24 17.33 6.02
CA PHE A 464 -12.72 17.64 7.33
C PHE A 464 -12.36 16.31 8.02
N SER A 465 -11.09 16.10 8.34
CA SER A 465 -10.61 14.89 9.01
C SER A 465 -9.90 15.25 10.31
N GLU A 466 -10.06 14.42 11.32
CA GLU A 466 -9.27 14.45 12.55
C GLU A 466 -8.06 13.51 12.44
N GLU A 467 -8.04 12.65 11.43
CA GLU A 467 -6.98 11.68 11.18
C GLU A 467 -6.03 12.17 10.09
N PHE A 468 -4.77 11.81 10.28
CA PHE A 468 -3.72 12.07 9.30
C PHE A 468 -3.86 11.09 8.13
N GLU A 469 -4.64 11.44 7.12
CA GLU A 469 -4.72 10.68 5.87
C GLU A 469 -3.78 11.27 4.82
N ASP A 470 -3.02 10.38 4.15
CA ASP A 470 -2.31 10.76 2.94
C ASP A 470 -3.28 11.19 1.84
N PHE A 471 -2.81 12.01 0.90
CA PHE A 471 -3.57 12.37 -0.28
C PHE A 471 -4.13 11.10 -0.95
N GLU A 472 -5.45 10.88 -0.95
CA GLU A 472 -6.06 9.70 -1.58
C GLU A 472 -5.69 9.55 -3.06
N TRP A 473 -5.50 10.65 -3.79
CA TRP A 473 -5.11 10.60 -5.21
C TRP A 473 -3.70 10.07 -5.44
N ILE A 474 -2.82 10.13 -4.43
CA ILE A 474 -1.47 9.56 -4.47
C ILE A 474 -1.55 8.05 -4.27
N LYS A 475 -2.31 7.57 -3.28
CA LYS A 475 -2.52 6.13 -3.03
C LYS A 475 -3.06 5.40 -4.25
N LYS A 476 -4.00 5.99 -5.00
CA LYS A 476 -4.58 5.38 -6.20
C LYS A 476 -3.57 5.15 -7.33
N LYS A 477 -2.60 6.04 -7.52
CA LYS A 477 -1.56 5.88 -8.56
C LYS A 477 -0.57 4.76 -8.25
N ILE A 478 -0.22 4.56 -6.98
CA ILE A 478 0.74 3.51 -6.56
C ILE A 478 0.07 2.15 -6.51
N SER A 479 -1.19 2.05 -6.04
CA SER A 479 -1.92 0.79 -6.05
C SER A 479 -2.24 0.28 -7.47
N LEU A 480 -2.37 1.15 -8.46
CA LEU A 480 -2.54 0.77 -9.87
C LEU A 480 -1.27 0.18 -10.47
N ASN A 481 -0.09 0.61 -10.02
CA ASN A 481 1.18 0.02 -10.45
C ASN A 481 1.57 -1.23 -9.65
N SER A 482 0.94 -1.51 -8.52
CA SER A 482 1.15 -2.73 -7.73
C SER A 482 0.19 -3.88 -8.09
N CYS A 483 -0.75 -3.65 -9.01
CA CYS A 483 -1.71 -4.65 -9.50
C CYS A 483 -1.47 -5.04 -10.98
N LEU A 484 -0.41 -4.55 -11.60
CA LEU A 484 0.13 -5.04 -12.86
C LEU A 484 1.32 -5.95 -12.56
#